data_07b6961614f84c9343bed0bd911cf902
#
_entry.id   07b6961614f84c9343bed0bd911cf902
#
_cell.length_a   1.000
_cell.length_b   1.000
_cell.length_c   1.000
_cell.angle_alpha   90.00
_cell.angle_beta   90.00
_cell.angle_gamma   90.00
#
_symmetry.space_group_name_H-M   'P 1'
#
loop_
_entity.id
_entity.type
_entity.pdbx_description
1 polymer ?
#
loop_
_entity_poly.entity_id
_entity_poly.type
_entity_poly.pdbx_seq_one_letter_code
_entity_poly.pdbx_strand_id
1 'polypeptide(L)'
;MSNVKTRFAPSPTGRMHVGNLRTALYAYLIAKHDDGTFMLRIEDTDQERFQEGALDIIYRTLKETGLVHDEGPDKDGGCGPYVQSERNAAGLYLKYAKQLVEQGDAYYCFCDAERLSQCKRNVGGKEISIYDKHCLGLSKEEVEANLAAGKPYVIRFNMPTEGTTTFHDEIYGDITVNNEELEDLILIKSDGYPTYNFANVIDDHLMGVTHVVRGNEYLSSSPKYNRIYEAFGWEVPVYVHCPLITNEEHQKLSKRCGHSSYEDLIDQGFLKDAIVNFVALLGWSPEGNREIYSLEELVKIFDYHHISKSPAVFDMTKLRWMNGEYMKAMDDEKFYEMALPYIQKTIHRPLDFKKIAAMVKTRIEVFPDIADLIDFFEEVPEYDASMYTHKKMKTNEETSFALLQEVKPLLAAQEDFSNDALFEMLSAFGKEKGYKTGYIMWPIRTALSGKQMTPAGATEILEVLGKEESLARIDKAIEKLSK
;
A
#
# COMPACT_ATOMS: atom_id res chain seq x y z
N MET A 1 -14.99 27.11 9.35
CA MET A 1 -14.05 26.23 8.65
C MET A 1 -13.19 25.56 9.71
N SER A 2 -12.97 24.27 9.59
CA SER A 2 -12.06 23.54 10.49
C SER A 2 -10.65 24.15 10.44
N ASN A 3 -9.95 24.17 11.57
CA ASN A 3 -8.57 24.64 11.63
C ASN A 3 -7.56 23.51 11.40
N VAL A 4 -8.03 22.30 11.07
CA VAL A 4 -7.18 21.14 10.86
C VAL A 4 -6.47 21.23 9.51
N LYS A 5 -5.14 21.20 9.54
CA LYS A 5 -4.30 21.13 8.34
C LYS A 5 -3.25 20.06 8.51
N THR A 6 -3.26 19.11 7.59
CA THR A 6 -2.28 18.03 7.52
C THR A 6 -1.44 18.13 6.26
N ARG A 7 -0.36 17.35 6.19
CA ARG A 7 0.45 17.26 4.99
C ARG A 7 0.92 15.84 4.71
N PHE A 8 0.97 15.48 3.44
CA PHE A 8 1.84 14.44 2.92
C PHE A 8 3.10 15.10 2.38
N ALA A 9 4.25 14.67 2.88
CA ALA A 9 5.53 15.32 2.60
C ALA A 9 6.57 14.29 2.10
N PRO A 10 6.36 13.73 0.88
CA PRO A 10 7.23 12.70 0.35
C PRO A 10 8.54 13.28 -0.21
N SER A 11 9.63 12.52 -0.05
CA SER A 11 10.83 12.71 -0.85
C SER A 11 10.66 11.99 -2.20
N PRO A 12 11.07 12.59 -3.34
CA PRO A 12 10.88 12.02 -4.68
C PRO A 12 11.92 10.92 -4.96
N THR A 13 11.70 9.72 -4.38
CA THR A 13 12.66 8.59 -4.40
C THR A 13 12.15 7.35 -5.15
N GLY A 14 11.15 7.48 -6.02
CA GLY A 14 10.61 6.41 -6.85
C GLY A 14 9.24 5.90 -6.41
N ARG A 15 9.00 4.57 -6.49
CA ARG A 15 7.70 3.93 -6.21
C ARG A 15 7.17 4.25 -4.81
N MET A 16 5.85 4.39 -4.70
CA MET A 16 5.15 4.71 -3.44
C MET A 16 5.11 3.50 -2.51
N HIS A 17 6.02 3.46 -1.51
CA HIS A 17 6.00 2.41 -0.49
C HIS A 17 4.68 2.43 0.29
N VAL A 18 4.14 1.24 0.64
CA VAL A 18 2.88 1.09 1.39
C VAL A 18 2.87 1.91 2.68
N GLY A 19 4.00 2.02 3.38
CA GLY A 19 4.12 2.88 4.57
C GLY A 19 3.91 4.37 4.27
N ASN A 20 4.41 4.86 3.14
CA ASN A 20 4.20 6.24 2.71
C ASN A 20 2.74 6.46 2.29
N LEU A 21 2.16 5.48 1.56
CA LEU A 21 0.74 5.53 1.20
C LEU A 21 -0.15 5.56 2.45
N ARG A 22 0.16 4.76 3.49
CA ARG A 22 -0.57 4.80 4.77
C ARG A 22 -0.46 6.16 5.44
N THR A 23 0.74 6.74 5.47
CA THR A 23 0.94 8.08 6.05
C THR A 23 0.14 9.15 5.29
N ALA A 24 0.14 9.09 3.95
CA ALA A 24 -0.68 9.97 3.11
C ALA A 24 -2.18 9.78 3.37
N LEU A 25 -2.63 8.52 3.43
CA LEU A 25 -4.03 8.17 3.69
C LEU A 25 -4.49 8.68 5.07
N TYR A 26 -3.72 8.44 6.13
CA TYR A 26 -4.10 8.89 7.47
C TYR A 26 -4.10 10.43 7.58
N ALA A 27 -3.11 11.10 6.98
CA ALA A 27 -3.11 12.56 6.89
C ALA A 27 -4.34 13.08 6.14
N TYR A 28 -4.72 12.43 5.02
CA TYR A 28 -5.92 12.75 4.26
C TYR A 28 -7.19 12.53 5.09
N LEU A 29 -7.31 11.37 5.76
CA LEU A 29 -8.48 11.02 6.56
C LEU A 29 -8.68 11.99 7.73
N ILE A 30 -7.61 12.35 8.46
CA ILE A 30 -7.67 13.34 9.54
C ILE A 30 -8.15 14.71 9.01
N ALA A 31 -7.56 15.19 7.91
CA ALA A 31 -7.96 16.48 7.35
C ALA A 31 -9.42 16.46 6.89
N LYS A 32 -9.83 15.42 6.14
CA LYS A 32 -11.18 15.37 5.55
C LYS A 32 -12.27 15.02 6.54
N HIS A 33 -11.95 14.33 7.63
CA HIS A 33 -12.90 14.08 8.72
C HIS A 33 -13.42 15.39 9.33
N ASP A 34 -12.55 16.37 9.49
CA ASP A 34 -12.82 17.67 10.09
C ASP A 34 -13.07 18.79 9.05
N ASP A 35 -13.37 18.48 7.80
CA ASP A 35 -13.49 19.46 6.71
C ASP A 35 -12.28 20.40 6.60
N GLY A 36 -11.09 19.87 6.91
CA GLY A 36 -9.81 20.58 6.90
C GLY A 36 -9.06 20.49 5.58
N THR A 37 -7.79 20.86 5.60
CA THR A 37 -6.91 20.94 4.44
C THR A 37 -5.89 19.83 4.43
N PHE A 38 -5.81 19.06 3.35
CA PHE A 38 -4.75 18.09 3.06
C PHE A 38 -3.78 18.67 2.04
N MET A 39 -2.53 18.89 2.42
CA MET A 39 -1.50 19.53 1.62
C MET A 39 -0.47 18.51 1.11
N LEU A 40 0.02 18.71 -0.12
CA LEU A 40 1.19 18.02 -0.66
C LEU A 40 2.40 18.95 -0.61
N ARG A 41 3.48 18.54 0.08
CA ARG A 41 4.78 19.21 0.09
C ARG A 41 5.87 18.26 -0.41
N ILE A 42 6.70 18.70 -1.32
CA ILE A 42 7.81 17.90 -1.84
C ILE A 42 9.09 18.19 -1.05
N GLU A 43 9.65 17.16 -0.42
CA GLU A 43 10.87 17.24 0.38
C GLU A 43 12.06 16.69 -0.40
N ASP A 44 12.68 17.56 -1.18
CA ASP A 44 13.78 17.27 -2.10
C ASP A 44 15.13 17.87 -1.66
N THR A 45 15.31 18.13 -0.37
CA THR A 45 16.58 18.67 0.18
C THR A 45 17.76 17.71 0.06
N ASP A 46 17.51 16.42 -0.14
CA ASP A 46 18.51 15.39 -0.46
C ASP A 46 18.58 15.19 -1.98
N GLN A 47 19.41 16.02 -2.64
CA GLN A 47 19.54 16.03 -4.10
C GLN A 47 20.18 14.73 -4.65
N GLU A 48 20.93 13.99 -3.83
CA GLU A 48 21.56 12.73 -4.27
C GLU A 48 20.52 11.60 -4.44
N ARG A 49 19.40 11.68 -3.74
CA ARG A 49 18.30 10.68 -3.82
C ARG A 49 17.21 11.04 -4.79
N PHE A 50 17.27 12.20 -5.40
CA PHE A 50 16.27 12.61 -6.37
C PHE A 50 16.25 11.65 -7.58
N GLN A 51 15.05 11.18 -7.94
CA GLN A 51 14.83 10.33 -9.12
C GLN A 51 13.90 11.05 -10.09
N GLU A 52 14.34 11.14 -11.35
CA GLU A 52 13.51 11.68 -12.43
C GLU A 52 12.22 10.86 -12.58
N GLY A 53 11.07 11.52 -12.75
CA GLY A 53 9.76 10.88 -12.85
C GLY A 53 9.13 10.48 -11.51
N ALA A 54 9.82 10.59 -10.36
CA ALA A 54 9.24 10.23 -9.06
C ALA A 54 8.07 11.15 -8.67
N LEU A 55 8.07 12.41 -9.09
CA LEU A 55 6.94 13.32 -8.86
C LEU A 55 5.68 12.85 -9.59
N ASP A 56 5.81 12.40 -10.83
CA ASP A 56 4.68 11.89 -11.62
C ASP A 56 4.06 10.65 -10.96
N ILE A 57 4.90 9.80 -10.36
CA ILE A 57 4.45 8.65 -9.59
C ILE A 57 3.62 9.10 -8.37
N ILE A 58 4.10 10.10 -7.62
CA ILE A 58 3.39 10.63 -6.46
C ILE A 58 2.02 11.18 -6.88
N TYR A 59 1.98 12.05 -7.88
CA TYR A 59 0.72 12.63 -8.38
C TYR A 59 -0.26 11.56 -8.89
N ARG A 60 0.26 10.61 -9.68
CA ARG A 60 -0.55 9.51 -10.21
C ARG A 60 -1.14 8.67 -9.07
N THR A 61 -0.30 8.25 -8.11
CA THR A 61 -0.76 7.43 -6.99
C THR A 61 -1.82 8.16 -6.16
N LEU A 62 -1.61 9.43 -5.81
CA LEU A 62 -2.60 10.23 -5.08
C LEU A 62 -3.92 10.35 -5.86
N LYS A 63 -3.85 10.57 -7.17
CA LYS A 63 -5.03 10.65 -8.04
C LYS A 63 -5.78 9.33 -8.12
N GLU A 64 -5.07 8.21 -8.34
CA GLU A 64 -5.65 6.88 -8.48
C GLU A 64 -6.29 6.40 -7.18
N THR A 65 -5.67 6.70 -6.04
CA THR A 65 -6.18 6.34 -4.71
C THR A 65 -7.26 7.27 -4.18
N GLY A 66 -7.54 8.38 -4.89
CA GLY A 66 -8.53 9.38 -4.47
C GLY A 66 -8.03 10.33 -3.39
N LEU A 67 -6.75 10.28 -3.00
CA LEU A 67 -6.16 11.15 -1.98
C LEU A 67 -5.79 12.52 -2.57
N VAL A 68 -6.78 13.23 -3.10
CA VAL A 68 -6.57 14.50 -3.79
C VAL A 68 -6.24 15.60 -2.78
N HIS A 69 -5.06 16.21 -2.93
CA HIS A 69 -4.65 17.34 -2.10
C HIS A 69 -5.39 18.63 -2.44
N ASP A 70 -5.56 19.49 -1.44
CA ASP A 70 -6.20 20.80 -1.56
C ASP A 70 -5.19 21.88 -1.96
N GLU A 71 -3.94 21.73 -1.50
CA GLU A 71 -2.81 22.61 -1.77
C GLU A 71 -1.56 21.79 -2.10
N GLY A 72 -0.72 22.32 -2.95
CA GLY A 72 0.54 21.66 -3.35
C GLY A 72 1.27 22.41 -4.46
N PRO A 73 2.32 21.86 -5.05
CA PRO A 73 3.12 22.53 -6.09
C PRO A 73 2.29 22.91 -7.33
N ASP A 74 1.24 22.16 -7.63
CA ASP A 74 0.33 22.35 -8.76
C ASP A 74 -0.96 23.09 -8.37
N LYS A 75 -1.16 23.41 -7.09
CA LYS A 75 -2.37 24.05 -6.57
C LYS A 75 -2.06 24.93 -5.37
N ASP A 76 -1.78 26.21 -5.62
CA ASP A 76 -1.38 27.15 -4.57
C ASP A 76 -2.54 27.45 -3.60
N GLY A 77 -2.27 27.27 -2.30
CA GLY A 77 -3.14 27.65 -1.18
C GLY A 77 -2.67 28.89 -0.43
N GLY A 78 -1.66 29.61 -0.94
CA GLY A 78 -1.14 30.85 -0.37
C GLY A 78 0.02 30.68 0.63
N CYS A 79 0.55 29.46 0.83
CA CYS A 79 1.71 29.22 1.70
C CYS A 79 2.92 28.65 0.94
N GLY A 80 2.90 28.70 -0.37
CA GLY A 80 3.98 28.26 -1.24
C GLY A 80 5.29 29.04 -1.09
N PRO A 81 6.37 28.59 -1.74
CA PRO A 81 6.50 27.38 -2.56
C PRO A 81 6.29 26.09 -1.76
N TYR A 82 5.80 25.02 -2.42
CA TYR A 82 5.55 23.70 -1.80
C TYR A 82 6.66 22.69 -2.07
N VAL A 83 7.76 23.13 -2.67
CA VAL A 83 8.97 22.35 -2.93
C VAL A 83 10.11 22.92 -2.10
N GLN A 84 10.79 22.07 -1.32
CA GLN A 84 11.80 22.55 -0.36
C GLN A 84 13.02 23.16 -1.04
N SER A 85 13.46 22.65 -2.21
CA SER A 85 14.57 23.27 -2.95
C SER A 85 14.23 24.70 -3.43
N GLU A 86 13.00 24.99 -3.80
CA GLU A 86 12.55 26.33 -4.16
C GLU A 86 12.54 27.27 -2.94
N ARG A 87 12.09 26.78 -1.78
CA ARG A 87 12.13 27.52 -0.51
C ARG A 87 13.58 27.79 -0.09
N ASN A 88 14.49 26.84 -0.32
CA ASN A 88 15.90 27.02 -0.05
C ASN A 88 16.50 28.09 -0.98
N ALA A 89 16.18 28.05 -2.27
CA ALA A 89 16.64 29.05 -3.25
C ALA A 89 16.16 30.47 -2.89
N ALA A 90 14.99 30.60 -2.27
CA ALA A 90 14.48 31.85 -1.72
C ALA A 90 15.17 32.29 -0.41
N GLY A 91 16.13 31.52 0.08
CA GLY A 91 16.91 31.86 1.29
C GLY A 91 16.15 31.67 2.61
N LEU A 92 14.98 31.01 2.56
CA LEU A 92 14.07 30.92 3.69
C LEU A 92 14.73 30.23 4.90
N TYR A 93 15.30 29.06 4.72
CA TYR A 93 15.87 28.28 5.84
C TYR A 93 17.10 28.97 6.44
N LEU A 94 17.97 29.54 5.63
CA LEU A 94 19.12 30.28 6.11
C LEU A 94 18.71 31.50 6.95
N LYS A 95 17.63 32.19 6.56
CA LYS A 95 17.07 33.32 7.34
C LYS A 95 16.71 32.87 8.75
N TYR A 96 15.94 31.78 8.90
CA TYR A 96 15.53 31.29 10.22
C TYR A 96 16.71 30.69 11.01
N ALA A 97 17.66 30.03 10.37
CA ALA A 97 18.86 29.54 11.03
C ALA A 97 19.70 30.69 11.61
N LYS A 98 19.86 31.80 10.86
CA LYS A 98 20.56 33.01 11.34
C LYS A 98 19.81 33.69 12.51
N GLN A 99 18.49 33.72 12.46
CA GLN A 99 17.69 34.21 13.59
C GLN A 99 17.98 33.45 14.87
N LEU A 100 18.07 32.10 14.81
CA LEU A 100 18.43 31.28 15.97
C LEU A 100 19.88 31.56 16.43
N VAL A 101 20.81 31.85 15.52
CA VAL A 101 22.17 32.26 15.89
C VAL A 101 22.17 33.60 16.63
N GLU A 102 21.38 34.56 16.15
CA GLU A 102 21.24 35.88 16.78
C GLU A 102 20.59 35.79 18.17
N GLN A 103 19.72 34.84 18.40
CA GLN A 103 19.07 34.55 19.68
C GLN A 103 19.97 33.79 20.68
N GLY A 104 21.04 33.15 20.18
CA GLY A 104 21.93 32.27 20.95
C GLY A 104 21.49 30.81 21.01
N ASP A 105 20.41 30.44 20.31
CA ASP A 105 19.86 29.07 20.21
C ASP A 105 20.57 28.24 19.15
N ALA A 106 21.41 28.85 18.31
CA ALA A 106 22.21 28.15 17.29
C ALA A 106 23.61 28.83 17.18
N TYR A 107 24.54 28.16 16.54
CA TYR A 107 25.89 28.66 16.36
C TYR A 107 26.54 28.09 15.08
N TYR A 108 27.58 28.82 14.59
CA TYR A 108 28.41 28.35 13.47
C TYR A 108 29.41 27.30 13.95
N CYS A 109 29.52 26.21 13.21
CA CYS A 109 30.49 25.16 13.48
C CYS A 109 31.41 24.97 12.26
N PHE A 110 32.72 25.14 12.47
CA PHE A 110 33.76 25.06 11.46
C PHE A 110 34.61 23.78 11.55
N CYS A 111 34.14 22.77 12.31
CA CYS A 111 34.83 21.49 12.46
C CYS A 111 34.81 20.70 11.16
N ASP A 112 35.96 20.17 10.79
CA ASP A 112 36.12 19.24 9.69
C ASP A 112 35.77 17.79 10.11
N ALA A 113 35.79 16.88 9.13
CA ALA A 113 35.46 15.48 9.35
C ALA A 113 36.45 14.79 10.31
N GLU A 114 37.74 15.17 10.28
CA GLU A 114 38.77 14.59 11.16
C GLU A 114 38.46 14.95 12.61
N ARG A 115 38.22 16.24 12.89
CA ARG A 115 37.82 16.69 14.22
C ARG A 115 36.52 16.06 14.72
N LEU A 116 35.51 15.95 13.85
CA LEU A 116 34.21 15.35 14.21
C LEU A 116 34.36 13.86 14.54
N SER A 117 35.25 13.13 13.88
CA SER A 117 35.48 11.70 14.14
C SER A 117 36.02 11.42 15.56
N GLN A 118 36.61 12.43 16.19
CA GLN A 118 37.17 12.36 17.57
C GLN A 118 36.13 12.73 18.62
N CYS A 119 34.94 13.25 18.22
CA CYS A 119 33.93 13.66 19.16
C CYS A 119 33.26 12.45 19.79
N LYS A 120 33.43 12.31 21.09
CA LYS A 120 32.83 11.25 21.89
C LYS A 120 32.34 11.82 23.21
N ARG A 121 31.19 11.34 23.66
CA ARG A 121 30.61 11.72 24.94
C ARG A 121 30.23 10.46 25.73
N ASN A 122 30.46 10.47 27.03
CA ASN A 122 29.97 9.42 27.92
C ASN A 122 28.56 9.78 28.36
N VAL A 123 27.57 8.97 27.96
CA VAL A 123 26.15 9.12 28.32
C VAL A 123 25.69 7.83 28.97
N GLY A 124 25.26 7.90 30.23
CA GLY A 124 24.80 6.74 30.98
C GLY A 124 25.83 5.59 31.09
N GLY A 125 27.16 5.93 31.11
CA GLY A 125 28.24 4.96 31.19
C GLY A 125 28.64 4.33 29.83
N LYS A 126 28.05 4.76 28.72
CA LYS A 126 28.41 4.34 27.35
C LYS A 126 29.04 5.48 26.59
N GLU A 127 30.14 5.20 25.90
CA GLU A 127 30.77 6.17 24.98
C GLU A 127 29.99 6.18 23.67
N ILE A 128 29.40 7.35 23.32
CA ILE A 128 28.67 7.57 22.09
C ILE A 128 29.29 8.70 21.29
N SER A 129 29.18 8.61 19.94
CA SER A 129 29.65 9.67 19.03
C SER A 129 28.61 10.79 19.02
N ILE A 130 28.83 11.80 19.88
CA ILE A 130 28.01 13.04 19.93
C ILE A 130 28.95 14.22 19.83
N TYR A 131 28.58 15.23 19.07
CA TYR A 131 29.35 16.48 18.96
C TYR A 131 29.50 17.17 20.31
N ASP A 132 30.72 17.56 20.61
CA ASP A 132 31.15 18.06 21.93
C ASP A 132 30.97 19.58 22.14
N LYS A 133 30.23 20.25 21.24
CA LYS A 133 29.95 21.69 21.26
C LYS A 133 31.21 22.57 21.13
N HIS A 134 32.30 22.07 20.55
CA HIS A 134 33.58 22.77 20.47
C HIS A 134 33.45 24.22 19.94
N CYS A 135 32.69 24.40 18.86
CA CYS A 135 32.54 25.73 18.23
C CYS A 135 31.54 26.65 18.96
N LEU A 136 30.80 26.17 19.95
CA LEU A 136 29.89 27.00 20.74
C LEU A 136 30.69 28.05 21.58
N GLY A 137 31.92 27.71 21.94
CA GLY A 137 32.80 28.59 22.72
C GLY A 137 33.58 29.64 21.91
N LEU A 138 33.44 29.70 20.59
CA LEU A 138 34.10 30.69 19.76
C LEU A 138 33.52 32.08 20.00
N SER A 139 34.42 33.08 20.13
CA SER A 139 34.01 34.48 20.23
C SER A 139 33.38 34.97 18.92
N LYS A 140 32.64 36.08 19.00
CA LYS A 140 32.00 36.67 17.81
C LYS A 140 33.06 37.08 16.78
N GLU A 141 34.18 37.62 17.21
CA GLU A 141 35.29 38.04 16.38
C GLU A 141 35.94 36.84 15.65
N GLU A 142 36.08 35.70 16.34
CA GLU A 142 36.60 34.46 15.74
C GLU A 142 35.64 33.90 14.70
N VAL A 143 34.34 33.93 14.97
CA VAL A 143 33.30 33.51 14.01
C VAL A 143 33.34 34.41 12.79
N GLU A 144 33.36 35.75 12.96
CA GLU A 144 33.42 36.70 11.84
C GLU A 144 34.70 36.54 11.03
N ALA A 145 35.83 36.32 11.67
CA ALA A 145 37.13 36.08 10.99
C ALA A 145 37.08 34.78 10.17
N ASN A 146 36.51 33.70 10.68
CA ASN A 146 36.37 32.43 9.99
C ASN A 146 35.43 32.56 8.76
N LEU A 147 34.29 33.25 8.93
CA LEU A 147 33.37 33.56 7.84
C LEU A 147 34.00 34.42 6.74
N ALA A 148 34.71 35.48 7.14
CA ALA A 148 35.44 36.36 6.21
C ALA A 148 36.56 35.64 5.47
N ALA A 149 37.21 34.65 6.10
CA ALA A 149 38.21 33.78 5.47
C ALA A 149 37.58 32.72 4.54
N GLY A 150 36.24 32.66 4.39
CA GLY A 150 35.54 31.68 3.54
C GLY A 150 35.66 30.25 4.02
N LYS A 151 35.88 30.01 5.31
CA LYS A 151 35.93 28.64 5.85
C LYS A 151 34.59 27.95 5.69
N PRO A 152 34.54 26.67 5.24
CA PRO A 152 33.33 25.89 5.24
C PRO A 152 32.74 25.80 6.65
N TYR A 153 31.43 25.92 6.75
CA TYR A 153 30.72 25.84 8.02
C TYR A 153 29.39 25.13 7.90
N VAL A 154 28.87 24.68 9.03
CA VAL A 154 27.47 24.30 9.23
C VAL A 154 26.88 25.18 10.35
N ILE A 155 25.55 25.33 10.36
CA ILE A 155 24.86 25.94 11.51
C ILE A 155 24.25 24.81 12.33
N ARG A 156 24.55 24.79 13.64
CA ARG A 156 24.04 23.80 14.59
C ARG A 156 23.07 24.45 15.58
N PHE A 157 22.02 23.73 15.92
CA PHE A 157 21.15 24.07 17.03
C PHE A 157 21.84 23.74 18.34
N ASN A 158 21.78 24.65 19.33
CA ASN A 158 22.37 24.48 20.63
C ASN A 158 21.41 23.72 21.57
N MET A 159 21.45 22.39 21.54
CA MET A 159 20.63 21.57 22.42
C MET A 159 21.01 21.74 23.89
N PRO A 160 20.03 21.81 24.81
CA PRO A 160 20.34 21.77 26.21
C PRO A 160 21.00 20.44 26.61
N THR A 161 21.94 20.48 27.60
CA THR A 161 22.66 19.29 28.07
C THR A 161 22.13 18.79 29.41
N GLU A 162 21.37 19.61 30.12
CA GLU A 162 20.84 19.30 31.46
C GLU A 162 19.32 19.18 31.42
N GLY A 163 18.76 18.38 32.34
CA GLY A 163 17.31 18.18 32.44
C GLY A 163 16.73 17.22 31.39
N THR A 164 15.46 17.35 31.12
CA THR A 164 14.71 16.45 30.22
C THR A 164 13.88 17.27 29.24
N THR A 165 13.58 16.63 28.11
CA THR A 165 12.60 17.12 27.12
C THR A 165 11.47 16.11 27.02
N THR A 166 10.23 16.59 27.23
CA THR A 166 9.01 15.79 27.08
C THR A 166 8.20 16.29 25.89
N PHE A 167 7.66 15.40 25.10
CA PHE A 167 6.67 15.71 24.08
C PHE A 167 5.50 14.74 24.16
N HIS A 168 4.33 15.20 23.72
CA HIS A 168 3.14 14.38 23.63
C HIS A 168 2.95 13.85 22.22
N ASP A 169 2.63 12.55 22.11
CA ASP A 169 2.21 11.89 20.89
C ASP A 169 0.84 11.25 21.11
N GLU A 170 -0.09 11.47 20.21
CA GLU A 170 -1.47 11.00 20.39
C GLU A 170 -1.58 9.48 20.48
N ILE A 171 -0.62 8.76 19.88
CA ILE A 171 -0.60 7.29 19.87
C ILE A 171 0.25 6.76 21.04
N TYR A 172 1.45 7.30 21.22
CA TYR A 172 2.41 6.76 22.20
C TYR A 172 2.31 7.42 23.58
N GLY A 173 1.60 8.55 23.70
CA GLY A 173 1.48 9.34 24.92
C GLY A 173 2.72 10.19 25.18
N ASP A 174 2.95 10.56 26.44
CA ASP A 174 4.08 11.39 26.84
C ASP A 174 5.40 10.61 26.75
N ILE A 175 6.35 11.16 26.01
CA ILE A 175 7.68 10.59 25.80
C ILE A 175 8.70 11.60 26.35
N THR A 176 9.49 11.16 27.34
CA THR A 176 10.53 11.97 28.00
C THR A 176 11.90 11.40 27.68
N VAL A 177 12.83 12.25 27.25
CA VAL A 177 14.23 11.92 27.01
C VAL A 177 15.15 12.80 27.82
N ASN A 178 16.32 12.28 28.23
CA ASN A 178 17.35 13.09 28.87
C ASN A 178 18.02 14.00 27.83
N ASN A 179 18.22 15.28 28.18
CA ASN A 179 18.81 16.22 27.25
C ASN A 179 20.27 15.88 26.92
N GLU A 180 20.99 15.21 27.83
CA GLU A 180 22.36 14.71 27.58
C GLU A 180 22.45 13.72 26.38
N GLU A 181 21.33 13.06 26.02
CA GLU A 181 21.23 12.14 24.87
C GLU A 181 20.96 12.90 23.58
N LEU A 182 20.56 14.17 23.64
CA LEU A 182 20.25 14.97 22.47
C LEU A 182 21.52 15.55 21.85
N GLU A 183 21.68 15.32 20.55
CA GLU A 183 22.78 15.88 19.76
C GLU A 183 22.40 17.25 19.20
N ASP A 184 23.38 18.17 19.13
CA ASP A 184 23.22 19.43 18.41
C ASP A 184 22.97 19.20 16.93
N LEU A 185 21.71 19.37 16.53
CA LEU A 185 21.29 19.18 15.14
C LEU A 185 22.02 20.13 14.20
N ILE A 186 22.47 19.63 13.07
CA ILE A 186 22.81 20.50 11.95
C ILE A 186 21.49 21.05 11.37
N LEU A 187 21.37 22.36 11.33
CA LEU A 187 20.25 23.08 10.72
C LEU A 187 20.54 23.32 9.24
N ILE A 188 21.70 23.92 8.94
CA ILE A 188 22.16 24.20 7.56
C ILE A 188 23.47 23.44 7.32
N LYS A 189 23.52 22.67 6.25
CA LYS A 189 24.69 21.93 5.80
C LYS A 189 25.71 22.85 5.13
N SER A 190 26.94 22.37 4.93
CA SER A 190 28.02 23.11 4.29
C SER A 190 27.74 23.48 2.82
N ASP A 191 26.80 22.78 2.16
CA ASP A 191 26.32 23.08 0.82
C ASP A 191 25.23 24.17 0.78
N GLY A 192 24.84 24.69 1.95
CA GLY A 192 23.79 25.71 2.10
C GLY A 192 22.37 25.17 2.14
N TYR A 193 22.16 23.85 2.03
CA TYR A 193 20.85 23.26 2.16
C TYR A 193 20.50 22.98 3.64
N PRO A 194 19.24 23.07 4.04
CA PRO A 194 18.80 22.64 5.36
C PRO A 194 18.89 21.12 5.48
N THR A 195 19.03 20.64 6.71
CA THR A 195 18.72 19.23 6.99
C THR A 195 17.21 19.01 7.01
N TYR A 196 16.78 17.78 6.77
CA TYR A 196 15.38 17.37 6.94
C TYR A 196 14.81 17.82 8.29
N ASN A 197 15.57 17.61 9.37
CA ASN A 197 15.15 17.90 10.73
C ASN A 197 14.82 19.39 10.98
N PHE A 198 15.45 20.28 10.25
CA PHE A 198 15.17 21.71 10.34
C PHE A 198 14.09 22.16 9.35
N ALA A 199 14.20 21.73 8.10
CA ALA A 199 13.28 22.13 7.05
C ALA A 199 11.82 21.77 7.40
N ASN A 200 11.59 20.55 7.94
CA ASN A 200 10.23 20.12 8.28
C ASN A 200 9.57 21.01 9.34
N VAL A 201 10.31 21.44 10.36
CA VAL A 201 9.80 22.32 11.43
C VAL A 201 9.43 23.70 10.89
N ILE A 202 10.35 24.30 10.11
CA ILE A 202 10.13 25.61 9.50
C ILE A 202 8.92 25.59 8.58
N ASP A 203 8.82 24.54 7.74
CA ASP A 203 7.75 24.41 6.77
C ASP A 203 6.41 24.11 7.44
N ASP A 204 6.37 23.20 8.39
CA ASP A 204 5.13 22.86 9.11
C ASP A 204 4.55 24.09 9.80
N HIS A 205 5.40 24.91 10.45
CA HIS A 205 4.94 26.15 11.05
C HIS A 205 4.46 27.18 10.02
N LEU A 206 5.29 27.50 9.02
CA LEU A 206 4.98 28.55 8.04
C LEU A 206 3.82 28.21 7.12
N MET A 207 3.56 26.92 6.91
CA MET A 207 2.44 26.40 6.13
C MET A 207 1.18 26.16 6.97
N GLY A 208 1.24 26.41 8.29
CA GLY A 208 0.09 26.30 9.20
C GLY A 208 -0.35 24.83 9.43
N VAL A 209 0.58 23.90 9.39
CA VAL A 209 0.29 22.48 9.68
C VAL A 209 -0.04 22.32 11.16
N THR A 210 -1.21 21.75 11.45
CA THR A 210 -1.71 21.53 12.80
C THR A 210 -1.48 20.10 13.29
N HIS A 211 -1.50 19.12 12.36
CA HIS A 211 -1.34 17.70 12.67
C HIS A 211 -0.24 17.10 11.78
N VAL A 212 0.74 16.49 12.42
CA VAL A 212 1.90 15.85 11.78
C VAL A 212 1.76 14.35 11.85
N VAL A 213 1.37 13.73 10.74
CA VAL A 213 1.29 12.27 10.59
C VAL A 213 2.56 11.77 9.94
N ARG A 214 3.23 10.77 10.56
CA ARG A 214 4.46 10.15 10.02
C ARG A 214 4.77 8.81 10.69
N GLY A 215 5.78 8.09 10.23
CA GLY A 215 6.20 6.82 10.81
C GLY A 215 6.84 6.97 12.20
N ASN A 216 6.76 5.92 13.01
CA ASN A 216 7.29 5.91 14.37
C ASN A 216 8.84 5.99 14.47
N GLU A 217 9.55 5.87 13.34
CA GLU A 217 11.01 6.10 13.28
C GLU A 217 11.40 7.53 13.66
N TYR A 218 10.48 8.48 13.59
CA TYR A 218 10.70 9.88 13.98
C TYR A 218 10.47 10.17 15.46
N LEU A 219 9.98 9.21 16.25
CA LEU A 219 9.76 9.40 17.69
C LEU A 219 11.04 9.87 18.41
N SER A 220 12.20 9.31 18.07
CA SER A 220 13.49 9.69 18.66
C SER A 220 13.97 11.09 18.26
N SER A 221 13.46 11.64 17.16
CA SER A 221 13.81 12.97 16.67
C SER A 221 12.84 14.06 17.15
N SER A 222 11.61 13.69 17.53
CA SER A 222 10.56 14.64 17.92
C SER A 222 10.93 15.55 19.10
N PRO A 223 11.66 15.10 20.13
CA PRO A 223 12.15 16.00 21.19
C PRO A 223 12.99 17.15 20.65
N LYS A 224 13.84 16.87 19.64
CA LYS A 224 14.70 17.87 18.99
C LYS A 224 13.88 18.89 18.20
N TYR A 225 12.78 18.46 17.56
CA TYR A 225 11.87 19.38 16.85
C TYR A 225 11.17 20.32 17.81
N ASN A 226 10.68 19.81 18.95
CA ASN A 226 10.04 20.62 19.97
C ASN A 226 10.96 21.72 20.47
N ARG A 227 12.26 21.44 20.65
CA ARG A 227 13.25 22.46 21.03
C ARG A 227 13.38 23.57 20.01
N ILE A 228 13.25 23.27 18.72
CA ILE A 228 13.26 24.30 17.67
C ILE A 228 11.98 25.12 17.71
N TYR A 229 10.80 24.51 17.88
CA TYR A 229 9.53 25.23 18.07
C TYR A 229 9.60 26.16 19.29
N GLU A 230 10.10 25.67 20.42
CA GLU A 230 10.26 26.42 21.65
C GLU A 230 11.19 27.64 21.46
N ALA A 231 12.35 27.48 20.80
CA ALA A 231 13.30 28.56 20.54
C ALA A 231 12.69 29.68 19.71
N PHE A 232 11.78 29.38 18.80
CA PHE A 232 11.03 30.39 18.05
C PHE A 232 9.77 30.92 18.79
N GLY A 233 9.39 30.31 19.92
CA GLY A 233 8.12 30.60 20.57
C GLY A 233 6.88 30.18 19.76
N TRP A 234 7.05 29.16 18.92
CA TRP A 234 5.97 28.64 18.07
C TRP A 234 5.18 27.54 18.77
N GLU A 235 3.92 27.41 18.41
CA GLU A 235 3.07 26.30 18.86
C GLU A 235 3.52 25.01 18.20
N VAL A 236 3.63 23.93 19.01
CA VAL A 236 3.99 22.58 18.54
C VAL A 236 2.75 21.92 17.96
N PRO A 237 2.83 21.34 16.75
CA PRO A 237 1.70 20.64 16.16
C PRO A 237 1.38 19.34 16.92
N VAL A 238 0.16 18.84 16.72
CA VAL A 238 -0.27 17.53 17.18
C VAL A 238 0.52 16.43 16.44
N TYR A 239 1.17 15.54 17.18
CA TYR A 239 1.93 14.43 16.60
C TYR A 239 1.11 13.15 16.59
N VAL A 240 1.07 12.50 15.44
CA VAL A 240 0.44 11.19 15.21
C VAL A 240 1.47 10.27 14.55
N HIS A 241 2.20 9.49 15.35
CA HIS A 241 3.20 8.56 14.83
C HIS A 241 2.59 7.19 14.56
N CYS A 242 2.60 6.78 13.29
CA CYS A 242 2.07 5.49 12.85
C CYS A 242 3.01 4.34 13.22
N PRO A 243 2.50 3.17 13.65
CA PRO A 243 3.33 2.01 13.98
C PRO A 243 4.08 1.49 12.75
N LEU A 244 5.14 0.71 12.99
CA LEU A 244 5.87 0.03 11.92
C LEU A 244 4.97 -0.93 11.17
N ILE A 245 5.15 -1.06 9.85
CA ILE A 245 4.58 -2.16 9.06
C ILE A 245 5.62 -3.26 8.92
N THR A 246 5.23 -4.48 9.27
CA THR A 246 6.08 -5.68 9.20
C THR A 246 5.49 -6.70 8.23
N ASN A 247 6.31 -7.65 7.81
CA ASN A 247 5.85 -8.88 7.19
C ASN A 247 5.34 -9.87 8.27
N GLU A 248 4.90 -11.05 7.86
CA GLU A 248 4.40 -12.11 8.74
C GLU A 248 5.47 -12.63 9.73
N GLU A 249 6.75 -12.53 9.38
CA GLU A 249 7.88 -12.85 10.26
C GLU A 249 8.27 -11.71 11.20
N HIS A 250 7.44 -10.66 11.32
CA HIS A 250 7.68 -9.48 12.13
C HIS A 250 8.95 -8.67 11.76
N GLN A 251 9.44 -8.83 10.54
CA GLN A 251 10.53 -8.03 10.00
C GLN A 251 9.97 -6.79 9.29
N LYS A 252 10.72 -5.69 9.30
CA LYS A 252 10.33 -4.47 8.58
C LYS A 252 10.06 -4.77 7.11
N LEU A 253 8.87 -4.38 6.62
CA LEU A 253 8.51 -4.52 5.22
C LEU A 253 9.54 -3.79 4.33
N SER A 254 10.12 -4.49 3.38
CA SER A 254 11.20 -3.96 2.54
C SER A 254 10.88 -4.13 1.06
N LYS A 255 11.53 -3.32 0.20
CA LYS A 255 11.39 -3.38 -1.26
C LYS A 255 11.73 -4.75 -1.88
N ARG A 256 12.48 -5.61 -1.16
CA ARG A 256 12.84 -6.95 -1.63
C ARG A 256 11.70 -7.96 -1.58
N CYS A 257 10.60 -7.65 -0.88
CA CYS A 257 9.45 -8.55 -0.75
C CYS A 257 8.53 -8.56 -1.98
N GLY A 258 8.75 -7.71 -3.00
CA GLY A 258 7.96 -7.70 -4.25
C GLY A 258 6.51 -7.22 -4.14
N HIS A 259 6.06 -6.77 -2.96
CA HIS A 259 4.72 -6.25 -2.70
C HIS A 259 4.75 -5.09 -1.68
N SER A 260 5.83 -4.31 -1.71
CA SER A 260 6.04 -3.22 -0.77
C SER A 260 5.62 -1.85 -1.28
N SER A 261 5.24 -1.72 -2.56
CA SER A 261 4.78 -0.48 -3.16
C SER A 261 3.35 -0.61 -3.71
N TYR A 262 2.67 0.54 -3.85
CA TYR A 262 1.35 0.61 -4.48
C TYR A 262 1.38 0.06 -5.90
N GLU A 263 2.39 0.44 -6.68
CA GLU A 263 2.56 -0.01 -8.06
C GLU A 263 2.75 -1.53 -8.16
N ASP A 264 3.52 -2.13 -7.23
CA ASP A 264 3.70 -3.59 -7.20
C ASP A 264 2.36 -4.32 -6.98
N LEU A 265 1.46 -3.76 -6.16
CA LEU A 265 0.15 -4.33 -5.90
C LEU A 265 -0.78 -4.16 -7.12
N ILE A 266 -0.77 -3.01 -7.77
CA ILE A 266 -1.52 -2.79 -9.02
C ILE A 266 -1.05 -3.77 -10.11
N ASP A 267 0.28 -3.94 -10.28
CA ASP A 267 0.86 -4.86 -11.24
C ASP A 267 0.46 -6.34 -10.97
N GLN A 268 0.19 -6.69 -9.70
CA GLN A 268 -0.33 -7.99 -9.28
C GLN A 268 -1.85 -8.14 -9.45
N GLY A 269 -2.55 -7.12 -9.96
CA GLY A 269 -3.98 -7.17 -10.26
C GLY A 269 -4.91 -6.85 -9.10
N PHE A 270 -4.40 -6.21 -8.04
CA PHE A 270 -5.24 -5.69 -6.97
C PHE A 270 -5.97 -4.41 -7.40
N LEU A 271 -7.18 -4.24 -6.91
CA LEU A 271 -7.99 -3.04 -7.10
C LEU A 271 -7.49 -1.91 -6.18
N LYS A 272 -7.41 -0.69 -6.71
CA LYS A 272 -7.01 0.50 -5.95
C LYS A 272 -7.85 0.69 -4.67
N ASP A 273 -9.16 0.48 -4.76
CA ASP A 273 -10.08 0.67 -3.63
C ASP A 273 -9.83 -0.37 -2.53
N ALA A 274 -9.51 -1.61 -2.89
CA ALA A 274 -9.12 -2.65 -1.95
C ALA A 274 -7.77 -2.34 -1.28
N ILE A 275 -6.79 -1.84 -2.04
CA ILE A 275 -5.49 -1.42 -1.50
C ILE A 275 -5.69 -0.29 -0.48
N VAL A 276 -6.45 0.75 -0.83
CA VAL A 276 -6.72 1.90 0.07
C VAL A 276 -7.38 1.44 1.36
N ASN A 277 -8.44 0.62 1.27
CA ASN A 277 -9.13 0.09 2.45
C ASN A 277 -8.20 -0.80 3.30
N PHE A 278 -7.43 -1.70 2.68
CA PHE A 278 -6.47 -2.54 3.39
C PHE A 278 -5.41 -1.70 4.12
N VAL A 279 -4.85 -0.70 3.43
CA VAL A 279 -3.85 0.22 4.01
C VAL A 279 -4.43 1.03 5.16
N ALA A 280 -5.72 1.42 5.11
CA ALA A 280 -6.39 2.08 6.22
C ALA A 280 -6.41 1.20 7.48
N LEU A 281 -6.59 -0.12 7.33
CA LEU A 281 -6.64 -1.07 8.44
C LEU A 281 -5.24 -1.51 8.93
N LEU A 282 -4.15 -1.04 8.33
CA LEU A 282 -2.79 -1.33 8.79
C LEU A 282 -2.42 -0.52 10.03
N GLY A 283 -2.81 -1.01 11.17
CA GLY A 283 -2.55 -0.42 12.49
C GLY A 283 -3.66 0.48 13.00
N TRP A 284 -4.77 0.61 12.30
CA TRP A 284 -6.00 1.26 12.76
C TRP A 284 -7.17 0.26 12.73
N SER A 285 -8.11 0.39 13.66
CA SER A 285 -9.28 -0.47 13.75
C SER A 285 -10.54 0.39 13.91
N PRO A 286 -11.54 0.24 13.03
CA PRO A 286 -12.84 0.86 13.20
C PRO A 286 -13.61 0.22 14.36
N GLU A 287 -14.66 0.88 14.80
CA GLU A 287 -15.62 0.25 15.72
C GLU A 287 -16.40 -0.87 15.02
N GLY A 288 -16.59 -1.99 15.72
CA GLY A 288 -17.31 -3.15 15.21
C GLY A 288 -16.46 -4.12 14.38
N ASN A 289 -17.14 -4.96 13.56
CA ASN A 289 -16.49 -6.06 12.83
C ASN A 289 -16.49 -5.89 11.31
N ARG A 290 -16.92 -4.75 10.82
CA ARG A 290 -16.90 -4.45 9.38
C ARG A 290 -15.46 -4.14 8.95
N GLU A 291 -15.05 -4.65 7.78
CA GLU A 291 -13.71 -4.47 7.25
C GLU A 291 -13.69 -3.88 5.82
N ILE A 292 -14.83 -3.83 5.14
CA ILE A 292 -14.93 -3.30 3.77
C ILE A 292 -15.58 -1.92 3.81
N TYR A 293 -14.82 -0.89 3.40
CA TYR A 293 -15.23 0.52 3.44
C TYR A 293 -14.80 1.25 2.17
N SER A 294 -15.64 2.13 1.64
CA SER A 294 -15.20 3.11 0.65
C SER A 294 -14.31 4.19 1.31
N LEU A 295 -13.59 4.96 0.49
CA LEU A 295 -12.78 6.08 0.99
C LEU A 295 -13.66 7.13 1.71
N GLU A 296 -14.87 7.41 1.19
CA GLU A 296 -15.82 8.35 1.79
C GLU A 296 -16.36 7.84 3.13
N GLU A 297 -16.56 6.55 3.27
CA GLU A 297 -16.92 5.93 4.56
C GLU A 297 -15.76 6.02 5.55
N LEU A 298 -14.53 5.75 5.11
CA LEU A 298 -13.34 5.87 5.95
C LEU A 298 -13.17 7.32 6.46
N VAL A 299 -13.36 8.33 5.62
CA VAL A 299 -13.33 9.75 6.04
C VAL A 299 -14.30 10.02 7.20
N LYS A 300 -15.49 9.43 7.16
CA LYS A 300 -16.52 9.68 8.19
C LYS A 300 -16.24 9.01 9.54
N ILE A 301 -15.55 7.87 9.52
CA ILE A 301 -15.38 7.03 10.72
C ILE A 301 -13.96 7.04 11.28
N PHE A 302 -13.01 7.67 10.58
CA PHE A 302 -11.62 7.62 10.98
C PHE A 302 -11.37 8.47 12.23
N ASP A 303 -10.91 7.80 13.30
CA ASP A 303 -10.43 8.42 14.51
C ASP A 303 -9.00 7.91 14.77
N TYR A 304 -8.01 8.81 14.73
CA TYR A 304 -6.61 8.45 14.92
C TYR A 304 -6.29 7.93 16.32
N HIS A 305 -7.13 8.17 17.32
CA HIS A 305 -6.96 7.59 18.66
C HIS A 305 -7.14 6.06 18.67
N HIS A 306 -7.75 5.49 17.63
CA HIS A 306 -7.86 4.05 17.45
C HIS A 306 -6.66 3.42 16.71
N ILE A 307 -5.59 4.20 16.46
CA ILE A 307 -4.35 3.66 15.92
C ILE A 307 -3.62 2.87 17.02
N SER A 308 -3.20 1.65 16.72
CA SER A 308 -2.46 0.78 17.62
C SER A 308 -1.01 1.23 17.79
N LYS A 309 -0.46 1.04 18.99
CA LYS A 309 1.00 1.20 19.24
C LYS A 309 1.84 0.06 18.67
N SER A 310 1.22 -1.11 18.50
CA SER A 310 1.90 -2.32 18.04
C SER A 310 2.16 -2.28 16.53
N PRO A 311 3.25 -2.88 16.06
CA PRO A 311 3.50 -3.04 14.62
C PRO A 311 2.32 -3.69 13.91
N ALA A 312 2.00 -3.21 12.71
CA ALA A 312 0.97 -3.74 11.85
C ALA A 312 1.56 -4.80 10.90
N VAL A 313 0.97 -5.98 10.86
CA VAL A 313 1.41 -7.03 9.94
C VAL A 313 0.75 -6.84 8.57
N PHE A 314 1.55 -6.82 7.53
CA PHE A 314 1.07 -6.83 6.14
C PHE A 314 0.69 -8.27 5.78
N ASP A 315 -0.60 -8.58 5.90
CA ASP A 315 -1.18 -9.88 5.63
C ASP A 315 -1.70 -9.94 4.17
N MET A 316 -0.96 -10.63 3.31
CA MET A 316 -1.31 -10.79 1.89
C MET A 316 -2.60 -11.62 1.73
N THR A 317 -2.86 -12.59 2.58
CA THR A 317 -4.08 -13.40 2.54
C THR A 317 -5.30 -12.54 2.79
N LYS A 318 -5.20 -11.65 3.79
CA LYS A 318 -6.27 -10.68 4.08
C LYS A 318 -6.49 -9.70 2.92
N LEU A 319 -5.42 -9.17 2.32
CA LEU A 319 -5.53 -8.27 1.18
C LEU A 319 -6.20 -8.97 -0.02
N ARG A 320 -5.81 -10.20 -0.34
CA ARG A 320 -6.43 -10.99 -1.40
C ARG A 320 -7.92 -11.22 -1.14
N TRP A 321 -8.29 -11.63 0.08
CA TRP A 321 -9.69 -11.80 0.46
C TRP A 321 -10.48 -10.48 0.29
N MET A 322 -9.96 -9.36 0.81
CA MET A 322 -10.61 -8.05 0.66
C MET A 322 -10.81 -7.69 -0.80
N ASN A 323 -9.79 -7.90 -1.63
CA ASN A 323 -9.87 -7.63 -3.07
C ASN A 323 -10.95 -8.47 -3.74
N GLY A 324 -11.08 -9.74 -3.37
CA GLY A 324 -12.15 -10.62 -3.82
C GLY A 324 -13.54 -10.09 -3.46
N GLU A 325 -13.72 -9.51 -2.26
CA GLU A 325 -15.00 -8.90 -1.86
C GLU A 325 -15.33 -7.65 -2.72
N TYR A 326 -14.35 -6.80 -3.02
CA TYR A 326 -14.54 -5.68 -3.96
C TYR A 326 -14.87 -6.15 -5.37
N MET A 327 -14.24 -7.23 -5.87
CA MET A 327 -14.55 -7.82 -7.18
C MET A 327 -15.98 -8.36 -7.24
N LYS A 328 -16.43 -9.06 -6.20
CA LYS A 328 -17.81 -9.58 -6.11
C LYS A 328 -18.85 -8.47 -6.11
N ALA A 329 -18.56 -7.34 -5.45
CA ALA A 329 -19.46 -6.19 -5.36
C ALA A 329 -19.43 -5.30 -6.60
N MET A 330 -18.47 -5.49 -7.50
CA MET A 330 -18.32 -4.68 -8.72
C MET A 330 -19.50 -4.93 -9.68
N ASP A 331 -19.90 -3.90 -10.44
CA ASP A 331 -20.83 -4.04 -11.57
C ASP A 331 -20.30 -5.06 -12.59
N ASP A 332 -21.21 -5.88 -13.16
CA ASP A 332 -20.83 -7.00 -14.02
C ASP A 332 -20.17 -6.53 -15.32
N GLU A 333 -20.62 -5.44 -15.91
CA GLU A 333 -20.02 -4.90 -17.15
C GLU A 333 -18.61 -4.35 -16.86
N LYS A 334 -18.45 -3.59 -15.78
CA LYS A 334 -17.14 -3.10 -15.34
C LYS A 334 -16.19 -4.25 -15.02
N PHE A 335 -16.68 -5.29 -14.34
CA PHE A 335 -15.87 -6.48 -14.07
C PHE A 335 -15.43 -7.15 -15.38
N TYR A 336 -16.36 -7.31 -16.34
CA TYR A 336 -16.07 -7.89 -17.64
C TYR A 336 -14.99 -7.09 -18.39
N GLU A 337 -15.11 -5.77 -18.45
CA GLU A 337 -14.11 -4.92 -19.11
C GLU A 337 -12.71 -5.12 -18.53
N MET A 338 -12.60 -5.22 -17.19
CA MET A 338 -11.32 -5.42 -16.51
C MET A 338 -10.78 -6.86 -16.65
N ALA A 339 -11.66 -7.86 -16.70
CA ALA A 339 -11.30 -9.27 -16.84
C ALA A 339 -10.91 -9.65 -18.29
N LEU A 340 -11.46 -8.94 -19.27
CA LEU A 340 -11.32 -9.27 -20.69
C LEU A 340 -9.86 -9.43 -21.17
N PRO A 341 -8.90 -8.56 -20.83
CA PRO A 341 -7.50 -8.73 -21.22
C PRO A 341 -6.89 -10.05 -20.71
N TYR A 342 -7.27 -10.48 -19.51
CA TYR A 342 -6.78 -11.73 -18.90
C TYR A 342 -7.43 -12.95 -19.56
N ILE A 343 -8.72 -12.87 -19.90
CA ILE A 343 -9.43 -13.94 -20.63
C ILE A 343 -8.82 -14.09 -22.02
N GLN A 344 -8.64 -12.99 -22.76
CA GLN A 344 -8.09 -13.01 -24.14
C GLN A 344 -6.64 -13.47 -24.20
N LYS A 345 -5.86 -13.26 -23.12
CA LYS A 345 -4.51 -13.77 -23.04
C LYS A 345 -4.46 -15.29 -22.90
N THR A 346 -5.51 -15.89 -22.34
CA THR A 346 -5.59 -17.33 -22.06
C THR A 346 -6.39 -18.09 -23.11
N ILE A 347 -7.46 -17.49 -23.64
CA ILE A 347 -8.38 -18.13 -24.59
C ILE A 347 -8.34 -17.38 -25.92
N HIS A 348 -8.00 -18.08 -27.00
CA HIS A 348 -7.94 -17.57 -28.38
C HIS A 348 -9.12 -18.04 -29.22
N ARG A 349 -9.90 -18.99 -28.73
CA ARG A 349 -11.10 -19.54 -29.39
C ARG A 349 -12.26 -18.54 -29.29
N PRO A 350 -13.18 -18.48 -30.26
CA PRO A 350 -14.33 -17.58 -30.25
C PRO A 350 -15.42 -18.12 -29.30
N LEU A 351 -15.24 -17.89 -27.99
CA LEU A 351 -16.19 -18.27 -26.95
C LEU A 351 -16.91 -17.04 -26.38
N ASP A 352 -17.98 -17.25 -25.63
CA ASP A 352 -18.69 -16.18 -24.92
C ASP A 352 -17.91 -15.72 -23.68
N PHE A 353 -17.05 -14.71 -23.85
CA PHE A 353 -16.21 -14.18 -22.78
C PHE A 353 -16.99 -13.50 -21.66
N LYS A 354 -18.22 -12.99 -21.92
CA LYS A 354 -19.06 -12.44 -20.86
C LYS A 354 -19.53 -13.54 -19.90
N LYS A 355 -19.93 -14.70 -20.43
CA LYS A 355 -20.29 -15.85 -19.62
C LYS A 355 -19.09 -16.35 -18.81
N ILE A 356 -17.91 -16.44 -19.43
CA ILE A 356 -16.67 -16.83 -18.74
C ILE A 356 -16.34 -15.85 -17.61
N ALA A 357 -16.43 -14.55 -17.86
CA ALA A 357 -16.21 -13.53 -16.84
C ALA A 357 -17.18 -13.68 -15.67
N ALA A 358 -18.46 -13.90 -15.93
CA ALA A 358 -19.46 -14.13 -14.87
C ALA A 358 -19.13 -15.36 -14.00
N MET A 359 -18.63 -16.44 -14.60
CA MET A 359 -18.24 -17.67 -13.88
C MET A 359 -17.07 -17.43 -12.91
N VAL A 360 -16.10 -16.61 -13.29
CA VAL A 360 -14.89 -16.41 -12.49
C VAL A 360 -15.04 -15.30 -11.44
N LYS A 361 -15.97 -14.36 -11.59
CA LYS A 361 -16.14 -13.18 -10.74
C LYS A 361 -16.13 -13.48 -9.24
N THR A 362 -16.79 -14.56 -8.82
CA THR A 362 -16.89 -14.96 -7.41
C THR A 362 -15.83 -15.95 -6.97
N ARG A 363 -14.88 -16.31 -7.86
CA ARG A 363 -13.90 -17.38 -7.66
C ARG A 363 -12.46 -16.88 -7.62
N ILE A 364 -12.21 -15.64 -8.01
CA ILE A 364 -10.90 -15.03 -8.04
C ILE A 364 -10.75 -14.00 -6.91
N GLU A 365 -9.53 -13.80 -6.51
CA GLU A 365 -9.13 -12.77 -5.56
C GLU A 365 -8.30 -11.65 -6.23
N VAL A 366 -7.62 -11.97 -7.33
CA VAL A 366 -6.94 -11.03 -8.23
C VAL A 366 -7.17 -11.42 -9.67
N PHE A 367 -7.09 -10.47 -10.61
CA PHE A 367 -7.34 -10.76 -12.04
C PHE A 367 -6.40 -11.83 -12.65
N PRO A 368 -5.11 -11.93 -12.30
CA PRO A 368 -4.26 -13.02 -12.78
C PRO A 368 -4.75 -14.43 -12.46
N ASP A 369 -5.56 -14.62 -11.41
CA ASP A 369 -6.12 -15.93 -11.05
C ASP A 369 -7.04 -16.49 -12.15
N ILE A 370 -7.54 -15.64 -13.06
CA ILE A 370 -8.41 -16.01 -14.17
C ILE A 370 -7.73 -17.09 -15.03
N ALA A 371 -6.45 -16.91 -15.36
CA ALA A 371 -5.75 -17.77 -16.29
C ALA A 371 -5.82 -19.25 -15.89
N ASP A 372 -5.52 -19.56 -14.63
CA ASP A 372 -5.52 -20.93 -14.13
C ASP A 372 -6.91 -21.56 -14.00
N LEU A 373 -7.95 -20.71 -13.90
CA LEU A 373 -9.33 -21.18 -13.79
C LEU A 373 -9.98 -21.51 -15.13
N ILE A 374 -9.51 -20.87 -16.22
CA ILE A 374 -10.19 -20.93 -17.54
C ILE A 374 -9.36 -21.58 -18.64
N ASP A 375 -8.10 -21.94 -18.43
CA ASP A 375 -7.18 -22.52 -19.42
C ASP A 375 -7.78 -23.74 -20.15
N PHE A 376 -8.57 -24.56 -19.43
CA PHE A 376 -9.26 -25.71 -20.01
C PHE A 376 -10.28 -25.35 -21.09
N PHE A 377 -10.78 -24.12 -21.16
CA PHE A 377 -11.63 -23.68 -22.26
C PHE A 377 -10.85 -23.61 -23.57
N GLU A 378 -9.56 -23.27 -23.51
CA GLU A 378 -8.68 -23.33 -24.70
C GLU A 378 -8.35 -24.76 -25.05
N GLU A 379 -7.78 -25.52 -24.12
CA GLU A 379 -7.39 -26.91 -24.29
C GLU A 379 -7.53 -27.69 -22.99
N VAL A 380 -8.04 -28.90 -23.04
CA VAL A 380 -8.13 -29.75 -21.87
C VAL A 380 -6.73 -30.21 -21.49
N PRO A 381 -6.24 -29.89 -20.25
CA PRO A 381 -4.92 -30.33 -19.80
C PRO A 381 -4.86 -31.87 -19.73
N GLU A 382 -3.64 -32.39 -19.73
CA GLU A 382 -3.46 -33.81 -19.40
C GLU A 382 -3.86 -34.10 -17.95
N TYR A 383 -4.65 -35.14 -17.75
CA TYR A 383 -5.13 -35.55 -16.43
C TYR A 383 -5.17 -37.07 -16.30
N ASP A 384 -5.07 -37.56 -15.06
CA ASP A 384 -5.13 -38.97 -14.74
C ASP A 384 -6.58 -39.47 -14.67
N ALA A 385 -6.87 -40.71 -15.13
CA ALA A 385 -8.17 -41.30 -15.08
C ALA A 385 -8.77 -41.41 -13.68
N SER A 386 -7.91 -41.52 -12.65
CA SER A 386 -8.34 -41.51 -11.26
C SER A 386 -9.13 -40.26 -10.83
N MET A 387 -9.04 -39.15 -11.61
CA MET A 387 -9.82 -37.94 -11.37
C MET A 387 -11.34 -38.16 -11.49
N TYR A 388 -11.76 -39.18 -12.19
CA TYR A 388 -13.18 -39.60 -12.25
C TYR A 388 -13.67 -40.23 -10.93
N THR A 389 -12.74 -40.67 -10.07
CA THR A 389 -13.08 -41.26 -8.78
C THR A 389 -13.39 -40.17 -7.75
N HIS A 390 -14.66 -40.16 -7.25
CA HIS A 390 -15.06 -39.18 -6.26
C HIS A 390 -15.99 -39.82 -5.21
N LYS A 391 -15.49 -39.89 -3.95
CA LYS A 391 -16.17 -40.61 -2.84
C LYS A 391 -17.61 -40.07 -2.56
N LYS A 392 -17.80 -38.74 -2.50
CA LYS A 392 -19.13 -38.16 -2.23
C LYS A 392 -20.09 -38.32 -3.40
N MET A 393 -19.61 -38.26 -4.63
CA MET A 393 -20.42 -38.41 -5.85
C MET A 393 -20.65 -39.88 -6.18
N LYS A 394 -19.95 -40.79 -5.54
CA LYS A 394 -19.99 -42.23 -5.75
C LYS A 394 -19.64 -42.65 -7.19
N THR A 395 -18.67 -41.98 -7.78
CA THR A 395 -18.13 -42.26 -9.10
C THR A 395 -16.73 -42.90 -9.02
N ASN A 396 -16.41 -43.69 -10.02
CA ASN A 396 -15.09 -44.21 -10.34
C ASN A 396 -14.90 -44.25 -11.85
N GLU A 397 -13.81 -44.75 -12.36
CA GLU A 397 -13.49 -44.84 -13.77
C GLU A 397 -14.54 -45.67 -14.55
N GLU A 398 -14.91 -46.84 -14.05
CA GLU A 398 -15.90 -47.72 -14.68
C GLU A 398 -17.29 -47.11 -14.73
N THR A 399 -17.78 -46.57 -13.62
CA THR A 399 -19.10 -45.93 -13.55
C THR A 399 -19.15 -44.66 -14.40
N SER A 400 -18.07 -43.90 -14.47
CA SER A 400 -17.96 -42.69 -15.27
C SER A 400 -17.91 -43.02 -16.76
N PHE A 401 -17.21 -44.08 -17.15
CA PHE A 401 -17.21 -44.58 -18.53
C PHE A 401 -18.64 -44.94 -18.99
N ALA A 402 -19.34 -45.76 -18.22
CA ALA A 402 -20.72 -46.15 -18.53
C ALA A 402 -21.66 -44.93 -18.63
N LEU A 403 -21.58 -44.03 -17.68
CA LEU A 403 -22.38 -42.79 -17.66
C LEU A 403 -22.13 -41.92 -18.89
N LEU A 404 -20.88 -41.67 -19.25
CA LEU A 404 -20.53 -40.84 -20.42
C LEU A 404 -21.05 -41.44 -21.71
N GLN A 405 -21.07 -42.78 -21.86
CA GLN A 405 -21.68 -43.47 -22.97
C GLN A 405 -23.22 -43.29 -23.03
N GLU A 406 -23.89 -43.29 -21.87
CA GLU A 406 -25.35 -43.06 -21.80
C GLU A 406 -25.72 -41.58 -22.08
N VAL A 407 -24.92 -40.63 -21.56
CA VAL A 407 -25.21 -39.20 -21.67
C VAL A 407 -24.87 -38.63 -23.05
N LYS A 408 -23.84 -39.12 -23.71
CA LYS A 408 -23.42 -38.62 -25.04
C LYS A 408 -24.54 -38.53 -26.05
N PRO A 409 -25.37 -39.60 -26.31
CA PRO A 409 -26.46 -39.52 -27.26
C PRO A 409 -27.56 -38.53 -26.87
N LEU A 410 -27.80 -38.31 -25.57
CA LEU A 410 -28.73 -37.30 -25.07
C LEU A 410 -28.26 -35.89 -25.40
N LEU A 411 -26.99 -35.59 -25.14
CA LEU A 411 -26.37 -34.32 -25.52
C LEU A 411 -26.34 -34.10 -27.02
N ALA A 412 -26.11 -35.17 -27.80
CA ALA A 412 -26.15 -35.10 -29.26
C ALA A 412 -27.53 -34.77 -29.80
N ALA A 413 -28.60 -35.28 -29.19
CA ALA A 413 -29.99 -35.04 -29.57
C ALA A 413 -30.53 -33.68 -29.09
N GLN A 414 -29.92 -33.06 -28.06
CA GLN A 414 -30.37 -31.81 -27.47
C GLN A 414 -30.22 -30.66 -28.46
N GLU A 415 -31.31 -29.96 -28.80
CA GLU A 415 -31.31 -28.82 -29.73
C GLU A 415 -30.95 -27.52 -28.99
N ASP A 416 -31.64 -27.24 -27.88
CA ASP A 416 -31.33 -26.09 -27.03
C ASP A 416 -30.15 -26.43 -26.09
N PHE A 417 -28.99 -25.87 -26.39
CA PHE A 417 -27.75 -26.10 -25.65
C PHE A 417 -27.48 -25.04 -24.58
N SER A 418 -28.53 -24.36 -24.06
CA SER A 418 -28.46 -23.46 -22.92
C SER A 418 -28.26 -24.23 -21.62
N ASN A 419 -27.63 -23.56 -20.61
CA ASN A 419 -27.41 -24.14 -19.30
C ASN A 419 -28.67 -24.73 -18.68
N ASP A 420 -29.78 -23.98 -18.71
CA ASP A 420 -31.04 -24.39 -18.11
C ASP A 420 -31.67 -25.64 -18.80
N ALA A 421 -31.67 -25.66 -20.13
CA ALA A 421 -32.16 -26.79 -20.91
C ALA A 421 -31.30 -28.04 -20.68
N LEU A 422 -29.98 -27.89 -20.66
CA LEU A 422 -29.04 -28.97 -20.35
C LEU A 422 -29.21 -29.50 -18.93
N PHE A 423 -29.39 -28.61 -17.95
CA PHE A 423 -29.60 -29.01 -16.57
C PHE A 423 -30.95 -29.74 -16.39
N GLU A 424 -32.01 -29.27 -17.03
CA GLU A 424 -33.33 -29.92 -16.99
C GLU A 424 -33.27 -31.31 -17.63
N MET A 425 -32.67 -31.44 -18.80
CA MET A 425 -32.51 -32.72 -19.51
C MET A 425 -31.72 -33.74 -18.69
N LEU A 426 -30.54 -33.34 -18.16
CA LEU A 426 -29.70 -34.22 -17.35
C LEU A 426 -30.35 -34.57 -16.01
N SER A 427 -31.14 -33.66 -15.44
CA SER A 427 -31.92 -33.91 -14.22
C SER A 427 -33.05 -34.89 -14.44
N ALA A 428 -33.77 -34.81 -15.58
CA ALA A 428 -34.80 -35.75 -15.98
C ALA A 428 -34.21 -37.15 -16.19
N PHE A 429 -33.08 -37.25 -16.91
CA PHE A 429 -32.34 -38.49 -17.08
C PHE A 429 -31.95 -39.11 -15.73
N GLY A 430 -31.45 -38.29 -14.81
CA GLY A 430 -31.09 -38.76 -13.45
C GLY A 430 -32.26 -39.31 -12.68
N LYS A 431 -33.42 -38.66 -12.76
CA LYS A 431 -34.65 -39.16 -12.12
C LYS A 431 -35.10 -40.50 -12.71
N GLU A 432 -35.07 -40.68 -14.04
CA GLU A 432 -35.40 -41.89 -14.71
C GLU A 432 -34.50 -43.07 -14.31
N LYS A 433 -33.20 -42.83 -14.23
CA LYS A 433 -32.18 -43.83 -13.86
C LYS A 433 -31.97 -44.00 -12.36
N GLY A 434 -32.54 -43.15 -11.52
CA GLY A 434 -32.29 -43.16 -10.10
C GLY A 434 -30.89 -42.64 -9.73
N TYR A 435 -30.24 -41.85 -10.57
CA TYR A 435 -28.93 -41.27 -10.34
C TYR A 435 -29.04 -39.93 -9.61
N LYS A 436 -28.09 -39.68 -8.69
CA LYS A 436 -27.97 -38.36 -8.05
C LYS A 436 -27.30 -37.36 -9.00
N THR A 437 -27.64 -36.09 -8.88
CA THR A 437 -27.09 -35.01 -9.69
C THR A 437 -25.55 -35.03 -9.74
N GLY A 438 -24.88 -35.18 -8.57
CA GLY A 438 -23.44 -35.23 -8.54
C GLY A 438 -22.81 -36.42 -9.25
N TYR A 439 -23.50 -37.57 -9.28
CA TYR A 439 -23.08 -38.76 -10.04
C TYR A 439 -23.05 -38.50 -11.55
N ILE A 440 -23.93 -37.67 -12.04
CA ILE A 440 -24.03 -37.30 -13.47
C ILE A 440 -23.04 -36.17 -13.77
N MET A 441 -23.07 -35.10 -12.99
CA MET A 441 -22.34 -33.88 -13.31
C MET A 441 -20.81 -34.02 -13.14
N TRP A 442 -20.34 -34.85 -12.21
CA TRP A 442 -18.91 -35.01 -11.98
C TRP A 442 -18.17 -35.58 -13.18
N PRO A 443 -18.56 -36.74 -13.77
CA PRO A 443 -17.88 -37.28 -14.95
C PRO A 443 -17.94 -36.34 -16.16
N ILE A 444 -19.09 -35.68 -16.40
CA ILE A 444 -19.24 -34.72 -17.51
C ILE A 444 -18.26 -33.56 -17.31
N ARG A 445 -18.23 -32.94 -16.12
CA ARG A 445 -17.36 -31.84 -15.84
C ARG A 445 -15.88 -32.23 -15.96
N THR A 446 -15.52 -33.41 -15.46
CA THR A 446 -14.15 -33.94 -15.57
C THR A 446 -13.75 -34.16 -17.04
N ALA A 447 -14.64 -34.73 -17.86
CA ALA A 447 -14.41 -34.92 -19.29
C ALA A 447 -14.19 -33.60 -20.04
N LEU A 448 -14.95 -32.56 -19.68
CA LEU A 448 -14.90 -31.25 -20.33
C LEU A 448 -13.67 -30.43 -19.93
N SER A 449 -13.21 -30.56 -18.68
CA SER A 449 -12.20 -29.66 -18.11
C SER A 449 -10.85 -30.30 -17.79
N GLY A 450 -10.84 -31.60 -17.52
CA GLY A 450 -9.63 -32.26 -16.97
C GLY A 450 -9.18 -31.72 -15.63
N LYS A 451 -10.07 -31.01 -14.90
CA LYS A 451 -9.75 -30.35 -13.63
C LYS A 451 -10.61 -30.82 -12.47
N GLN A 452 -10.01 -30.92 -11.29
CA GLN A 452 -10.72 -31.25 -10.08
C GLN A 452 -11.62 -30.11 -9.61
N MET A 453 -11.21 -28.87 -9.83
CA MET A 453 -11.97 -27.64 -9.52
C MET A 453 -12.15 -26.81 -10.79
N THR A 454 -13.36 -26.30 -11.00
CA THR A 454 -13.72 -25.45 -12.12
C THR A 454 -14.50 -24.23 -11.61
N PRO A 455 -14.49 -23.10 -12.31
CA PRO A 455 -15.22 -21.90 -11.89
C PRO A 455 -16.75 -22.10 -11.98
N ALA A 456 -17.22 -23.06 -12.79
CA ALA A 456 -18.62 -23.31 -13.07
C ALA A 456 -18.97 -24.81 -13.04
N GLY A 457 -20.26 -25.12 -13.11
CA GLY A 457 -20.80 -26.47 -13.19
C GLY A 457 -20.70 -27.08 -14.60
N ALA A 458 -21.02 -28.38 -14.70
CA ALA A 458 -20.92 -29.12 -15.98
C ALA A 458 -21.78 -28.50 -17.10
N THR A 459 -23.01 -28.09 -16.78
CA THR A 459 -23.95 -27.54 -17.77
C THR A 459 -23.58 -26.15 -18.26
N GLU A 460 -23.06 -25.31 -17.40
CA GLU A 460 -22.51 -23.99 -17.76
C GLU A 460 -21.28 -24.14 -18.67
N ILE A 461 -20.41 -25.10 -18.39
CA ILE A 461 -19.23 -25.39 -19.22
C ILE A 461 -19.68 -25.95 -20.61
N LEU A 462 -20.65 -26.84 -20.62
CA LEU A 462 -21.24 -27.35 -21.88
C LEU A 462 -21.77 -26.21 -22.76
N GLU A 463 -22.52 -25.27 -22.16
CA GLU A 463 -23.09 -24.12 -22.88
C GLU A 463 -22.00 -23.26 -23.50
N VAL A 464 -20.93 -22.95 -22.77
CA VAL A 464 -19.84 -22.11 -23.28
C VAL A 464 -19.02 -22.79 -24.36
N LEU A 465 -18.72 -24.08 -24.21
CA LEU A 465 -17.94 -24.84 -25.18
C LEU A 465 -18.76 -25.10 -26.45
N GLY A 466 -20.10 -25.15 -26.32
CA GLY A 466 -20.99 -25.55 -27.41
C GLY A 466 -21.01 -27.06 -27.67
N LYS A 467 -21.96 -27.47 -28.47
CA LYS A 467 -22.30 -28.90 -28.70
C LYS A 467 -21.14 -29.70 -29.31
N GLU A 468 -20.54 -29.19 -30.38
CA GLU A 468 -19.50 -29.93 -31.13
C GLU A 468 -18.26 -30.19 -30.27
N GLU A 469 -17.71 -29.15 -29.63
CA GLU A 469 -16.55 -29.28 -28.78
C GLU A 469 -16.81 -30.15 -27.54
N SER A 470 -17.98 -30.00 -26.94
CA SER A 470 -18.38 -30.81 -25.80
C SER A 470 -18.43 -32.30 -26.12
N LEU A 471 -19.03 -32.67 -27.25
CA LEU A 471 -19.09 -34.06 -27.69
C LEU A 471 -17.68 -34.61 -28.01
N ALA A 472 -16.85 -33.80 -28.67
CA ALA A 472 -15.46 -34.21 -28.96
C ALA A 472 -14.62 -34.47 -27.68
N ARG A 473 -14.81 -33.66 -26.66
CA ARG A 473 -14.14 -33.86 -25.35
C ARG A 473 -14.65 -35.10 -24.62
N ILE A 474 -15.97 -35.35 -24.68
CA ILE A 474 -16.57 -36.55 -24.10
C ILE A 474 -16.08 -37.80 -24.83
N ASP A 475 -15.90 -37.77 -26.14
CA ASP A 475 -15.34 -38.90 -26.90
C ASP A 475 -13.90 -39.21 -26.47
N LYS A 476 -13.06 -38.21 -26.36
CA LYS A 476 -11.69 -38.38 -25.85
C LYS A 476 -11.68 -38.97 -24.43
N ALA A 477 -12.61 -38.52 -23.56
CA ALA A 477 -12.74 -39.05 -22.21
C ALA A 477 -13.18 -40.53 -22.19
N ILE A 478 -14.14 -40.91 -23.04
CA ILE A 478 -14.56 -42.30 -23.19
C ILE A 478 -13.38 -43.16 -23.69
N GLU A 479 -12.63 -42.69 -24.69
CA GLU A 479 -11.43 -43.39 -25.17
C GLU A 479 -10.38 -43.56 -24.07
N LYS A 480 -10.13 -42.51 -23.26
CA LYS A 480 -9.20 -42.58 -22.13
C LYS A 480 -9.63 -43.63 -21.11
N LEU A 481 -10.92 -43.69 -20.77
CA LEU A 481 -11.48 -44.63 -19.78
C LEU A 481 -11.64 -46.07 -20.30
N SER A 482 -11.54 -46.29 -21.60
CA SER A 482 -11.61 -47.65 -22.22
C SER A 482 -10.29 -48.41 -22.18
N LYS A 483 -9.21 -47.73 -21.82
CA LYS A 483 -7.84 -48.31 -21.71
C LYS A 483 -7.55 -48.81 -20.31
#